data_0df67dcf8a26ebe7b57161239c942c44
#
_entry.id   0df67dcf8a26ebe7b57161239c942c44
#
_cell.length_a   1.000
_cell.length_b   1.000
_cell.length_c   1.000
_cell.angle_alpha   90.00
_cell.angle_beta   90.00
_cell.angle_gamma   90.00
#
_symmetry.space_group_name_H-M   'P 1'
#
loop_
_entity.id
_entity.type
_entity.pdbx_description
1 polymer ?
#
loop_
_entity_poly.entity_id
_entity_poly.type
_entity_poly.pdbx_seq_one_letter_code
_entity_poly.pdbx_strand_id
1 'polypeptide(L)'
;LLFRLDQQNRQIQKQLEDLKNAESARKEFTANVSHELKTPLMSISGYAELMMNGMVPPDKIQDFSGRIFHESERLSNLVADIIQLSRLDEKNGETMFEQVDIGELGEDVINNLQNRAAKKKINLEYTGESAQMQGVRHVLYEMFYNITDNAIRYTQDGGDVKVFVGKLNGKPYFRVEDN
;
A
#
# COMPACT_ATOMS: atom_id res chain seq x y z
N LEU A 1 15.55 -35.86 30.37
CA LEU A 1 14.13 -35.47 30.52
C LEU A 1 13.99 -33.98 30.77
N LEU A 2 14.68 -33.41 31.76
CA LEU A 2 14.64 -31.98 32.12
C LEU A 2 15.03 -31.06 30.97
N PHE A 3 16.05 -31.35 30.18
CA PHE A 3 16.48 -30.56 29.04
C PHE A 3 15.41 -30.49 27.93
N ARG A 4 14.69 -31.59 27.66
CA ARG A 4 13.57 -31.61 26.70
C ARG A 4 12.39 -30.78 27.18
N LEU A 5 12.08 -30.82 28.47
CA LEU A 5 11.02 -29.98 29.07
C LEU A 5 11.36 -28.48 29.00
N ASP A 6 12.62 -28.12 29.23
CA ASP A 6 13.05 -26.72 29.11
C ASP A 6 12.98 -26.20 27.66
N GLN A 7 13.40 -27.02 26.71
CA GLN A 7 13.23 -26.69 25.29
C GLN A 7 11.75 -26.53 24.86
N GLN A 8 10.87 -27.44 25.29
CA GLN A 8 9.45 -27.34 25.04
C GLN A 8 8.83 -26.09 25.67
N ASN A 9 9.19 -25.78 26.90
CA ASN A 9 8.71 -24.59 27.59
C ASN A 9 9.14 -23.31 26.85
N ARG A 10 10.39 -23.20 26.42
CA ARG A 10 10.86 -22.05 25.61
C ARG A 10 10.13 -21.92 24.28
N GLN A 11 9.84 -23.04 23.63
CA GLN A 11 9.11 -23.06 22.38
C GLN A 11 7.66 -22.60 22.58
N ILE A 12 7.00 -23.08 23.64
CA ILE A 12 5.64 -22.66 24.00
C ILE A 12 5.60 -21.18 24.37
N GLN A 13 6.55 -20.70 25.15
CA GLN A 13 6.63 -19.28 25.51
C GLN A 13 6.79 -18.40 24.26
N LYS A 14 7.66 -18.79 23.33
CA LYS A 14 7.83 -18.08 22.05
C LYS A 14 6.54 -18.06 21.22
N GLN A 15 5.86 -19.22 21.11
CA GLN A 15 4.58 -19.29 20.39
C GLN A 15 3.49 -18.43 21.03
N LEU A 16 3.44 -18.37 22.37
CA LEU A 16 2.50 -17.50 23.09
C LEU A 16 2.82 -16.02 22.87
N GLU A 17 4.08 -15.64 22.81
CA GLU A 17 4.50 -14.27 22.52
C GLU A 17 4.17 -13.88 21.08
N ASP A 18 4.45 -14.75 20.11
CA ASP A 18 4.12 -14.56 18.70
C ASP A 18 2.60 -14.42 18.52
N LEU A 19 1.80 -15.26 19.18
CA LEU A 19 0.34 -15.20 19.15
C LEU A 19 -0.20 -13.88 19.74
N LYS A 20 0.35 -13.47 20.87
CA LYS A 20 -0.03 -12.22 21.53
C LYS A 20 0.30 -10.99 20.68
N ASN A 21 1.46 -11.01 20.03
CA ASN A 21 1.87 -9.94 19.11
C ASN A 21 0.94 -9.89 17.89
N ALA A 22 0.59 -11.03 17.30
CA ALA A 22 -0.36 -11.12 16.19
C ALA A 22 -1.76 -10.62 16.59
N GLU A 23 -2.24 -10.98 17.79
CA GLU A 23 -3.54 -10.49 18.29
C GLU A 23 -3.53 -8.97 18.52
N SER A 24 -2.45 -8.43 19.08
CA SER A 24 -2.28 -6.98 19.27
C SER A 24 -2.26 -6.24 17.93
N ALA A 25 -1.49 -6.72 16.97
CA ALA A 25 -1.43 -6.14 15.63
C ALA A 25 -2.80 -6.16 14.93
N ARG A 26 -3.57 -7.27 15.08
CA ARG A 26 -4.93 -7.37 14.52
C ARG A 26 -5.90 -6.38 15.17
N LYS A 27 -5.82 -6.17 16.50
CA LYS A 27 -6.64 -5.18 17.21
C LYS A 27 -6.33 -3.77 16.76
N GLU A 28 -5.04 -3.44 16.66
CA GLU A 28 -4.57 -2.15 16.18
C GLU A 28 -5.00 -1.89 14.73
N PHE A 29 -4.84 -2.88 13.85
CA PHE A 29 -5.31 -2.82 12.47
C PHE A 29 -6.81 -2.52 12.39
N THR A 30 -7.65 -3.26 13.16
CA THR A 30 -9.10 -3.05 13.16
C THR A 30 -9.49 -1.65 13.64
N ALA A 31 -8.81 -1.15 14.67
CA ALA A 31 -9.02 0.19 15.17
C ALA A 31 -8.65 1.26 14.14
N ASN A 32 -7.47 1.12 13.51
CA ASN A 32 -6.97 2.05 12.49
C ASN A 32 -7.89 2.07 11.26
N VAL A 33 -8.30 0.91 10.75
CA VAL A 33 -9.27 0.80 9.65
C VAL A 33 -10.57 1.51 9.98
N SER A 34 -11.10 1.30 11.19
CA SER A 34 -12.34 1.95 11.62
C SER A 34 -12.22 3.47 11.66
N HIS A 35 -11.09 3.98 12.11
CA HIS A 35 -10.81 5.42 12.12
C HIS A 35 -10.66 5.99 10.71
N GLU A 36 -9.89 5.32 9.84
CA GLU A 36 -9.65 5.76 8.46
C GLU A 36 -10.92 5.72 7.58
N LEU A 37 -11.85 4.79 7.85
CA LEU A 37 -13.14 4.75 7.17
C LEU A 37 -14.11 5.83 7.70
N LYS A 38 -14.09 6.12 9.01
CA LYS A 38 -15.01 7.06 9.64
C LYS A 38 -14.80 8.50 9.15
N THR A 39 -13.56 8.92 8.96
CA THR A 39 -13.23 10.30 8.58
C THR A 39 -13.84 10.72 7.23
N PRO A 40 -13.60 10.02 6.09
CA PRO A 40 -14.22 10.37 4.82
C PRO A 40 -15.75 10.22 4.86
N LEU A 41 -16.27 9.21 5.56
CA LEU A 41 -17.72 9.00 5.70
C LEU A 41 -18.40 10.19 6.40
N MET A 42 -17.80 10.71 7.48
CA MET A 42 -18.32 11.89 8.17
C MET A 42 -18.26 13.15 7.29
N SER A 43 -17.20 13.31 6.51
CA SER A 43 -17.08 14.43 5.56
C SER A 43 -18.15 14.37 4.48
N ILE A 44 -18.35 13.19 3.86
CA ILE A 44 -19.40 12.95 2.85
C ILE A 44 -20.78 13.29 3.45
N SER A 45 -21.10 12.71 4.62
CA SER A 45 -22.38 12.93 5.30
C SER A 45 -22.61 14.40 5.65
N GLY A 46 -21.58 15.07 6.17
CA GLY A 46 -21.67 16.50 6.54
C GLY A 46 -21.91 17.41 5.33
N TYR A 47 -21.17 17.21 4.22
CA TYR A 47 -21.41 17.97 2.99
C TYR A 47 -22.79 17.71 2.39
N ALA A 48 -23.22 16.44 2.37
CA ALA A 48 -24.54 16.06 1.87
C ALA A 48 -25.66 16.67 2.72
N GLU A 49 -25.52 16.67 4.04
CA GLU A 49 -26.49 17.28 4.98
C GLU A 49 -26.61 18.80 4.77
N LEU A 50 -25.49 19.51 4.63
CA LEU A 50 -25.48 20.95 4.33
C LEU A 50 -26.19 21.26 3.01
N MET A 51 -25.95 20.44 1.97
CA MET A 51 -26.62 20.60 0.68
C MET A 51 -28.12 20.31 0.79
N MET A 52 -28.51 19.24 1.47
CA MET A 52 -29.91 18.82 1.67
C MET A 52 -30.73 19.88 2.42
N ASN A 53 -30.11 20.54 3.41
CA ASN A 53 -30.76 21.59 4.22
C ASN A 53 -30.75 22.98 3.56
N GLY A 54 -30.24 23.09 2.30
CA GLY A 54 -30.18 24.37 1.58
C GLY A 54 -29.19 25.39 2.19
N MET A 55 -28.25 24.91 2.99
CA MET A 55 -27.24 25.78 3.67
C MET A 55 -26.06 26.11 2.75
N VAL A 56 -26.00 25.52 1.56
CA VAL A 56 -24.92 25.76 0.59
C VAL A 56 -25.41 26.75 -0.46
N PRO A 57 -24.69 27.87 -0.66
CA PRO A 57 -25.01 28.81 -1.73
C PRO A 57 -24.98 28.15 -3.12
N PRO A 58 -25.86 28.55 -4.06
CA PRO A 58 -25.96 27.93 -5.39
C PRO A 58 -24.65 27.87 -6.15
N ASP A 59 -23.79 28.89 -6.02
CA ASP A 59 -22.48 28.99 -6.65
C ASP A 59 -21.43 28.02 -6.04
N LYS A 60 -21.71 27.45 -4.87
CA LYS A 60 -20.84 26.49 -4.16
C LYS A 60 -21.28 25.03 -4.26
N ILE A 61 -22.44 24.75 -4.85
CA ILE A 61 -22.96 23.38 -4.95
C ILE A 61 -21.98 22.48 -5.69
N GLN A 62 -21.35 22.95 -6.77
CA GLN A 62 -20.40 22.17 -7.53
C GLN A 62 -19.14 21.84 -6.72
N ASP A 63 -18.64 22.78 -5.91
CA ASP A 63 -17.47 22.56 -5.03
C ASP A 63 -17.80 21.50 -3.97
N PHE A 64 -18.95 21.59 -3.31
CA PHE A 64 -19.39 20.62 -2.31
C PHE A 64 -19.59 19.23 -2.90
N SER A 65 -20.22 19.15 -4.09
CA SER A 65 -20.39 17.89 -4.82
C SER A 65 -19.04 17.28 -5.20
N GLY A 66 -18.07 18.09 -5.63
CA GLY A 66 -16.70 17.67 -5.91
C GLY A 66 -16.00 17.10 -4.68
N ARG A 67 -16.17 17.72 -3.50
CA ARG A 67 -15.62 17.21 -2.24
C ARG A 67 -16.21 15.86 -1.87
N ILE A 68 -17.54 15.70 -1.99
CA ILE A 68 -18.22 14.42 -1.76
C ILE A 68 -17.66 13.34 -2.69
N PHE A 69 -17.50 13.67 -3.96
CA PHE A 69 -16.95 12.74 -4.95
C PHE A 69 -15.52 12.29 -4.60
N HIS A 70 -14.63 13.22 -4.28
CA HIS A 70 -13.25 12.90 -3.91
C HIS A 70 -13.13 12.08 -2.62
N GLU A 71 -13.94 12.37 -1.60
CA GLU A 71 -13.96 11.55 -0.39
C GLU A 71 -14.55 10.15 -0.65
N SER A 72 -15.49 10.02 -1.58
CA SER A 72 -16.03 8.72 -2.00
C SER A 72 -14.99 7.89 -2.77
N GLU A 73 -14.21 8.50 -3.66
CA GLU A 73 -13.08 7.85 -4.34
C GLU A 73 -12.02 7.38 -3.32
N ARG A 74 -11.67 8.25 -2.36
CA ARG A 74 -10.74 7.90 -1.30
C ARG A 74 -11.21 6.71 -0.48
N LEU A 75 -12.50 6.68 -0.11
CA LEU A 75 -13.11 5.59 0.64
C LEU A 75 -13.09 4.28 -0.18
N SER A 76 -13.39 4.34 -1.46
CA SER A 76 -13.36 3.19 -2.37
C SER A 76 -11.97 2.59 -2.48
N ASN A 77 -10.94 3.41 -2.60
CA ASN A 77 -9.56 2.96 -2.64
C ASN A 77 -9.15 2.30 -1.30
N LEU A 78 -9.51 2.90 -0.17
CA LEU A 78 -9.21 2.33 1.15
C LEU A 78 -9.88 0.95 1.35
N VAL A 79 -11.13 0.79 0.90
CA VAL A 79 -11.83 -0.51 0.93
C VAL A 79 -11.11 -1.54 0.05
N ALA A 80 -10.66 -1.15 -1.13
CA ALA A 80 -9.90 -2.03 -2.02
C ALA A 80 -8.60 -2.49 -1.36
N ASP A 81 -7.86 -1.58 -0.72
CA ASP A 81 -6.61 -1.88 0.00
C ASP A 81 -6.85 -2.87 1.16
N ILE A 82 -7.95 -2.69 1.93
CA ILE A 82 -8.33 -3.59 3.02
C ILE A 82 -8.66 -5.00 2.50
N ILE A 83 -9.43 -5.10 1.42
CA ILE A 83 -9.78 -6.39 0.80
C ILE A 83 -8.52 -7.09 0.30
N GLN A 84 -7.61 -6.37 -0.29
CA GLN A 84 -6.34 -6.89 -0.78
C GLN A 84 -5.46 -7.41 0.37
N LEU A 85 -5.34 -6.64 1.46
CA LEU A 85 -4.61 -7.08 2.65
C LEU A 85 -5.24 -8.33 3.27
N SER A 86 -6.58 -8.41 3.37
CA SER A 86 -7.29 -9.60 3.85
C SER A 86 -6.99 -10.85 3.00
N ARG A 87 -6.89 -10.69 1.67
CA ARG A 87 -6.55 -11.80 0.76
C ARG A 87 -5.11 -12.29 0.93
N LEU A 88 -4.17 -11.40 1.28
CA LEU A 88 -2.79 -11.80 1.58
C LEU A 88 -2.72 -12.62 2.86
N ASP A 89 -3.50 -12.28 3.89
CA ASP A 89 -3.58 -13.02 5.14
C ASP A 89 -4.22 -14.43 4.95
N GLU A 90 -5.25 -14.55 4.12
CA GLU A 90 -5.94 -15.84 3.85
C GLU A 90 -5.07 -16.81 3.03
N LYS A 91 -4.21 -16.30 2.13
CA LYS A 91 -3.37 -17.11 1.25
C LYS A 91 -2.07 -17.63 1.88
N ASN A 92 -1.87 -17.46 3.18
CA ASN A 92 -0.69 -17.98 3.89
C ASN A 92 -0.48 -19.52 3.80
N GLY A 93 -1.38 -20.27 3.13
CA GLY A 93 -1.27 -21.70 2.90
C GLY A 93 -0.91 -22.14 1.47
N GLU A 94 -1.06 -21.29 0.45
CA GLU A 94 -0.88 -21.65 -0.97
C GLU A 94 -0.01 -20.66 -1.77
N THR A 95 0.67 -19.74 -1.14
CA THR A 95 1.55 -18.79 -1.84
C THR A 95 2.79 -19.52 -2.34
N MET A 96 2.80 -19.86 -3.62
CA MET A 96 3.99 -20.44 -4.26
C MET A 96 5.08 -19.39 -4.40
N PHE A 97 6.14 -19.56 -3.64
CA PHE A 97 7.38 -18.83 -3.86
C PHE A 97 7.99 -19.30 -5.19
N GLU A 98 8.29 -18.37 -6.06
CA GLU A 98 8.92 -18.62 -7.35
C GLU A 98 10.17 -17.76 -7.51
N GLN A 99 11.00 -18.08 -8.50
CA GLN A 99 12.09 -17.21 -8.91
C GLN A 99 11.50 -16.04 -9.71
N VAL A 100 11.65 -14.83 -9.16
CA VAL A 100 11.15 -13.60 -9.76
C VAL A 100 12.33 -12.73 -10.18
N ASP A 101 12.34 -12.29 -11.44
CA ASP A 101 13.24 -11.24 -11.88
C ASP A 101 12.64 -9.88 -11.49
N ILE A 102 13.25 -9.23 -10.51
CA ILE A 102 12.77 -7.93 -10.04
C ILE A 102 13.11 -6.78 -10.98
N GLY A 103 14.05 -6.98 -11.91
CA GLY A 103 14.32 -6.02 -12.99
C GLY A 103 13.14 -5.92 -13.96
N GLU A 104 12.68 -7.07 -14.50
CA GLU A 104 11.48 -7.13 -15.34
C GLU A 104 10.24 -6.58 -14.59
N LEU A 105 10.10 -6.96 -13.32
CA LEU A 105 8.98 -6.51 -12.49
C LEU A 105 8.96 -4.99 -12.29
N GLY A 106 10.13 -4.39 -12.07
CA GLY A 106 10.30 -2.94 -11.96
C GLY A 106 9.91 -2.23 -13.26
N GLU A 107 10.32 -2.77 -14.40
CA GLU A 107 9.97 -2.22 -15.72
C GLU A 107 8.46 -2.26 -15.96
N ASP A 108 7.78 -3.36 -15.63
CA ASP A 108 6.32 -3.50 -15.70
C ASP A 108 5.61 -2.42 -14.86
N VAL A 109 6.09 -2.17 -13.64
CA VAL A 109 5.55 -1.14 -12.74
C VAL A 109 5.72 0.26 -13.34
N ILE A 110 6.90 0.58 -13.85
CA ILE A 110 7.17 1.88 -14.47
C ILE A 110 6.27 2.12 -15.67
N ASN A 111 6.14 1.13 -16.56
CA ASN A 111 5.27 1.23 -17.73
C ASN A 111 3.82 1.53 -17.35
N ASN A 112 3.31 0.94 -16.26
CA ASN A 112 1.96 1.18 -15.77
C ASN A 112 1.79 2.57 -15.11
N LEU A 113 2.84 3.13 -14.51
CA LEU A 113 2.79 4.42 -13.83
C LEU A 113 3.18 5.61 -14.71
N GLN A 114 3.72 5.38 -15.92
CA GLN A 114 4.17 6.42 -16.85
C GLN A 114 3.09 7.47 -17.14
N ASN A 115 1.86 7.03 -17.42
CA ASN A 115 0.75 7.94 -17.70
C ASN A 115 0.37 8.80 -16.49
N ARG A 116 0.51 8.25 -15.29
CA ARG A 116 0.21 8.98 -14.05
C ARG A 116 1.29 10.04 -13.75
N ALA A 117 2.55 9.68 -13.92
CA ALA A 117 3.67 10.61 -13.82
C ALA A 117 3.55 11.76 -14.85
N ALA A 118 3.21 11.43 -16.10
CA ALA A 118 3.02 12.41 -17.17
C ALA A 118 1.92 13.44 -16.86
N LYS A 119 0.79 13.04 -16.25
CA LYS A 119 -0.28 13.97 -15.82
C LYS A 119 0.20 15.02 -14.83
N LYS A 120 1.15 14.68 -13.96
CA LYS A 120 1.81 15.60 -13.01
C LYS A 120 3.09 16.23 -13.56
N LYS A 121 3.43 15.96 -14.83
CA LYS A 121 4.68 16.39 -15.48
C LYS A 121 5.94 15.93 -14.73
N ILE A 122 5.84 14.82 -13.99
CA ILE A 122 6.96 14.23 -13.25
C ILE A 122 7.86 13.49 -14.25
N ASN A 123 9.17 13.75 -14.15
CA ASN A 123 10.20 13.00 -14.85
C ASN A 123 10.41 11.67 -14.11
N LEU A 124 9.87 10.57 -14.67
CA LEU A 124 9.98 9.22 -14.11
C LEU A 124 11.10 8.48 -14.82
N GLU A 125 12.21 8.25 -14.13
CA GLU A 125 13.39 7.55 -14.62
C GLU A 125 13.48 6.15 -14.02
N TYR A 126 13.84 5.17 -14.86
CA TYR A 126 14.10 3.80 -14.43
C TYR A 126 15.51 3.37 -14.80
N THR A 127 16.22 2.82 -13.83
CA THR A 127 17.52 2.18 -14.02
C THR A 127 17.45 0.79 -13.39
N GLY A 128 17.42 -0.26 -14.19
CA GLY A 128 17.28 -1.62 -13.72
C GLY A 128 18.22 -2.59 -14.40
N GLU A 129 18.66 -3.58 -13.64
CA GLU A 129 19.36 -4.78 -14.13
C GLU A 129 18.62 -6.03 -13.63
N SER A 130 18.79 -7.16 -14.36
CA SER A 130 18.20 -8.43 -13.94
C SER A 130 18.72 -8.86 -12.56
N ALA A 131 17.81 -9.07 -11.64
CA ALA A 131 18.10 -9.53 -10.28
C ALA A 131 17.06 -10.53 -9.83
N GLN A 132 17.48 -11.80 -9.69
CA GLN A 132 16.59 -12.89 -9.29
C GLN A 132 16.45 -12.96 -7.78
N MET A 133 15.21 -13.13 -7.29
CA MET A 133 14.95 -13.45 -5.90
C MET A 133 13.80 -14.46 -5.77
N GLN A 134 13.78 -15.18 -4.66
CA GLN A 134 12.64 -16.01 -4.28
C GLN A 134 11.54 -15.12 -3.70
N GLY A 135 10.34 -15.19 -4.28
CA GLY A 135 9.24 -14.38 -3.81
C GLY A 135 7.93 -14.72 -4.50
N VAL A 136 6.88 -14.04 -4.10
CA VAL A 136 5.55 -14.12 -4.71
C VAL A 136 5.40 -12.94 -5.67
N ARG A 137 5.40 -13.20 -6.98
CA ARG A 137 5.45 -12.17 -8.03
C ARG A 137 4.43 -11.05 -7.83
N HIS A 138 3.16 -11.38 -7.58
CA HIS A 138 2.13 -10.35 -7.43
C HIS A 138 2.33 -9.48 -6.18
N VAL A 139 2.80 -10.05 -5.06
CA VAL A 139 3.09 -9.30 -3.83
C VAL A 139 4.26 -8.33 -4.04
N LEU A 140 5.31 -8.79 -4.72
CA LEU A 140 6.44 -7.94 -5.07
C LEU A 140 6.03 -6.83 -6.05
N TYR A 141 5.18 -7.14 -7.04
CA TYR A 141 4.65 -6.14 -7.97
C TYR A 141 3.88 -5.05 -7.23
N GLU A 142 2.97 -5.42 -6.35
CA GLU A 142 2.19 -4.47 -5.56
C GLU A 142 3.05 -3.63 -4.63
N MET A 143 4.05 -4.24 -3.99
CA MET A 143 5.01 -3.51 -3.17
C MET A 143 5.74 -2.45 -4.00
N PHE A 144 6.28 -2.80 -5.17
CA PHE A 144 6.99 -1.87 -6.06
C PHE A 144 6.05 -0.79 -6.59
N TYR A 145 4.84 -1.18 -7.00
CA TYR A 145 3.82 -0.26 -7.47
C TYR A 145 3.46 0.76 -6.39
N ASN A 146 3.15 0.32 -5.17
CA ASN A 146 2.74 1.20 -4.08
C ASN A 146 3.84 2.19 -3.67
N ILE A 147 5.10 1.73 -3.61
CA ILE A 147 6.24 2.61 -3.27
C ILE A 147 6.43 3.66 -4.36
N THR A 148 6.41 3.26 -5.64
CA THR A 148 6.61 4.18 -6.77
C THR A 148 5.41 5.12 -6.94
N ASP A 149 4.18 4.64 -6.78
CA ASP A 149 2.97 5.47 -6.85
C ASP A 149 2.94 6.51 -5.74
N ASN A 150 3.36 6.16 -4.53
CA ASN A 150 3.51 7.11 -3.43
C ASN A 150 4.54 8.19 -3.75
N ALA A 151 5.69 7.84 -4.30
CA ALA A 151 6.69 8.81 -4.74
C ALA A 151 6.09 9.78 -5.77
N ILE A 152 5.41 9.27 -6.82
CA ILE A 152 4.73 10.12 -7.82
C ILE A 152 3.63 10.99 -7.18
N ARG A 153 2.90 10.44 -6.21
CA ARG A 153 1.80 11.16 -5.54
C ARG A 153 2.28 12.33 -4.71
N TYR A 154 3.39 12.17 -3.98
CA TYR A 154 3.88 13.17 -3.04
C TYR A 154 4.90 14.14 -3.64
N THR A 155 5.54 13.78 -4.75
CA THR A 155 6.39 14.70 -5.53
C THR A 155 5.54 15.84 -6.09
N GLN A 156 6.09 17.05 -6.09
CA GLN A 156 5.46 18.24 -6.69
C GLN A 156 5.37 18.10 -8.21
N ASP A 157 4.40 18.79 -8.83
CA ASP A 157 4.24 18.81 -10.28
C ASP A 157 5.54 19.31 -10.96
N GLY A 158 6.06 18.53 -11.89
CA GLY A 158 7.32 18.83 -12.58
C GLY A 158 8.58 18.37 -11.86
N GLY A 159 8.46 17.64 -10.74
CA GLY A 159 9.59 17.05 -10.03
C GLY A 159 10.14 15.78 -10.66
N ASP A 160 11.08 15.12 -9.97
CA ASP A 160 11.76 13.93 -10.44
C ASP A 160 11.46 12.74 -9.51
N VAL A 161 11.22 11.57 -10.09
CA VAL A 161 11.15 10.28 -9.41
C VAL A 161 12.08 9.31 -10.11
N LYS A 162 13.02 8.72 -9.36
CA LYS A 162 14.03 7.79 -9.88
C LYS A 162 13.87 6.43 -9.21
N VAL A 163 13.75 5.40 -10.02
CA VAL A 163 13.60 4.02 -9.57
C VAL A 163 14.82 3.21 -9.97
N PHE A 164 15.41 2.53 -9.01
CA PHE A 164 16.60 1.71 -9.18
C PHE A 164 16.31 0.28 -8.76
N VAL A 165 16.64 -0.67 -9.63
CA VAL A 165 16.56 -2.11 -9.36
C VAL A 165 17.88 -2.78 -9.71
N GLY A 166 18.36 -3.68 -8.86
CA GLY A 166 19.60 -4.37 -9.14
C GLY A 166 20.11 -5.21 -7.99
N LYS A 167 21.43 -5.38 -7.92
CA LYS A 167 22.12 -6.11 -6.85
C LYS A 167 23.11 -5.22 -6.14
N LEU A 168 23.01 -5.18 -4.82
CA LEU A 168 23.97 -4.53 -3.95
C LEU A 168 24.58 -5.59 -3.01
N ASN A 169 25.90 -5.79 -3.09
CA ASN A 169 26.60 -6.85 -2.34
C ASN A 169 26.00 -8.25 -2.55
N GLY A 170 25.57 -8.55 -3.78
CA GLY A 170 24.96 -9.83 -4.16
C GLY A 170 23.50 -10.00 -3.73
N LYS A 171 22.90 -9.01 -3.06
CA LYS A 171 21.48 -9.03 -2.64
C LYS A 171 20.66 -8.19 -3.62
N PRO A 172 19.48 -8.66 -4.04
CA PRO A 172 18.56 -7.86 -4.85
C PRO A 172 18.05 -6.66 -4.03
N TYR A 173 17.90 -5.52 -4.69
CA TYR A 173 17.33 -4.30 -4.08
C TYR A 173 16.40 -3.59 -5.06
N PHE A 174 15.44 -2.88 -4.48
CA PHE A 174 14.57 -1.93 -5.13
C PHE A 174 14.62 -0.62 -4.35
N ARG A 175 14.82 0.49 -5.03
CA ARG A 175 14.97 1.81 -4.42
C ARG A 175 14.23 2.85 -5.25
N VAL A 176 13.48 3.70 -4.59
CA VAL A 176 12.82 4.87 -5.17
C VAL A 176 13.36 6.12 -4.50
N GLU A 177 13.69 7.13 -5.29
CA GLU A 177 14.12 8.45 -4.86
C GLU A 177 13.18 9.48 -5.47
N ASP A 178 12.68 10.41 -4.65
CA ASP A 178 11.81 11.51 -5.02
C ASP A 178 12.33 12.83 -4.42
N ASN A 179 11.91 13.99 -4.96
CA ASN A 179 12.33 15.32 -4.53
C ASN A 179 11.17 16.24 -4.11
#